data_6e251105501d3f46e47b088d44e1dd47
#
_entry.id   6e251105501d3f46e47b088d44e1dd47
#
_cell.length_a   1.000
_cell.length_b   1.000
_cell.length_c   1.000
_cell.angle_alpha   90.00
_cell.angle_beta   90.00
_cell.angle_gamma   90.00
#
_symmetry.space_group_name_H-M   'P 1'
#
loop_
_entity.id
_entity.type
_entity.pdbx_description
1 polymer ?
#
loop_
_entity_poly.entity_id
_entity_poly.type
_entity_poly.pdbx_seq_one_letter_code
_entity_poly.pdbx_strand_id
1 'polypeptide(L)'
;MADWARRIEQGWYAGSPWLAPLRPLGWLVSRVARRRLRRFRAAAPVPPVPVLVVGNVTVGGTGKTPLVIALARRARERGLTVVVISRGYGGESDDYPLTVRADDDPARVGDEPLLIARRAAVPVVLDPRRARALDEAVRRHGADLVISDDGLQHYALPRSAEVAVIDARRGLGNGRCLPAGPLREPADRLDQVDFLVANGGRWPGALTMHLVPGDPQRLADGEALDAARFRERHPAVHAVAGIGNPERFFRTLDLLGLAVTPHAFPDHHAFQASDLAFGDQRPVIMTEKDAVKCQGFDDPRLWTLPVRADLPPVTLDAMIDRTLSPGEEKQ
;
A
#
# COMPACT_ATOMS: atom_id res chain seq x y z
N MET A 1 19.13 -10.07 12.30
CA MET A 1 18.08 -9.05 12.65
C MET A 1 16.71 -9.41 12.13
N ALA A 2 16.56 -10.02 10.94
CA ALA A 2 15.26 -10.41 10.36
C ALA A 2 14.42 -11.35 11.24
N ASP A 3 15.03 -12.26 11.98
CA ASP A 3 14.33 -13.23 12.83
C ASP A 3 13.64 -12.58 14.04
N TRP A 4 14.25 -11.56 14.66
CA TRP A 4 13.66 -10.80 15.76
C TRP A 4 12.40 -10.04 15.35
N ALA A 5 12.44 -9.37 14.21
CA ALA A 5 11.28 -8.62 13.71
C ALA A 5 10.09 -9.55 13.44
N ARG A 6 10.33 -10.70 12.82
CA ARG A 6 9.30 -11.73 12.59
C ARG A 6 8.71 -12.27 13.91
N ARG A 7 9.55 -12.55 14.91
CA ARG A 7 9.07 -13.02 16.23
C ARG A 7 8.23 -11.98 16.96
N ILE A 8 8.61 -10.70 16.89
CA ILE A 8 7.81 -9.61 17.45
C ILE A 8 6.46 -9.53 16.72
N GLU A 9 6.47 -9.53 15.40
CA GLU A 9 5.26 -9.48 14.60
C GLU A 9 4.33 -10.66 14.89
N GLN A 10 4.83 -11.88 14.90
CA GLN A 10 4.06 -13.06 15.30
C GLN A 10 3.49 -12.92 16.72
N GLY A 11 4.28 -12.40 17.66
CA GLY A 11 3.85 -12.13 19.01
C GLY A 11 2.70 -11.15 19.12
N TRP A 12 2.64 -10.13 18.27
CA TRP A 12 1.53 -9.17 18.23
C TRP A 12 0.20 -9.82 17.84
N TYR A 13 0.23 -10.77 16.91
CA TYR A 13 -0.98 -11.45 16.42
C TYR A 13 -1.34 -12.68 17.24
N ALA A 14 -0.37 -13.35 17.88
CA ALA A 14 -0.59 -14.46 18.79
C ALA A 14 -0.94 -14.01 20.24
N GLY A 15 -0.91 -12.69 20.53
CA GLY A 15 -1.16 -12.18 21.87
C GLY A 15 -0.12 -12.60 22.91
N SER A 16 1.13 -12.80 22.50
CA SER A 16 2.18 -13.40 23.30
C SER A 16 2.49 -12.63 24.60
N PRO A 17 2.53 -13.32 25.79
CA PRO A 17 2.71 -12.66 27.10
C PRO A 17 4.05 -11.93 27.27
N TRP A 18 5.11 -12.36 26.57
CA TRP A 18 6.44 -11.76 26.66
C TRP A 18 6.49 -10.29 26.15
N LEU A 19 5.46 -9.85 25.42
CA LEU A 19 5.29 -8.45 25.03
C LEU A 19 4.71 -7.56 26.14
N ALA A 20 4.32 -8.14 27.29
CA ALA A 20 3.70 -7.39 28.38
C ALA A 20 4.57 -6.26 28.94
N PRO A 21 5.90 -6.39 29.08
CA PRO A 21 6.77 -5.29 29.54
C PRO A 21 6.75 -4.06 28.60
N LEU A 22 6.37 -4.22 27.33
CA LEU A 22 6.28 -3.12 26.35
C LEU A 22 4.97 -2.32 26.45
N ARG A 23 3.99 -2.77 27.26
CA ARG A 23 2.67 -2.11 27.40
C ARG A 23 2.74 -0.64 27.80
N PRO A 24 3.59 -0.21 28.75
CA PRO A 24 3.68 1.21 29.11
C PRO A 24 4.13 2.08 27.92
N LEU A 25 5.06 1.58 27.09
CA LEU A 25 5.50 2.28 25.88
C LEU A 25 4.39 2.36 24.84
N GLY A 26 3.64 1.28 24.61
CA GLY A 26 2.47 1.28 23.72
C GLY A 26 1.37 2.24 24.20
N TRP A 27 1.15 2.34 25.50
CA TRP A 27 0.24 3.34 26.08
C TRP A 27 0.71 4.77 25.83
N LEU A 28 2.03 5.04 25.99
CA LEU A 28 2.61 6.37 25.70
C LEU A 28 2.42 6.75 24.24
N VAL A 29 2.72 5.83 23.30
CA VAL A 29 2.50 6.04 21.85
C VAL A 29 1.04 6.36 21.55
N SER A 30 0.09 5.61 22.13
CA SER A 30 -1.35 5.86 22.02
C SER A 30 -1.72 7.27 22.50
N ARG A 31 -1.20 7.70 23.65
CA ARG A 31 -1.47 9.02 24.23
C ARG A 31 -0.91 10.15 23.36
N VAL A 32 0.29 9.98 22.81
CA VAL A 32 0.92 10.95 21.89
C VAL A 32 0.11 11.03 20.60
N ALA A 33 -0.28 9.90 20.01
CA ALA A 33 -1.08 9.84 18.79
C ALA A 33 -2.43 10.57 18.97
N ARG A 34 -3.17 10.29 20.05
CA ARG A 34 -4.43 11.00 20.36
C ARG A 34 -4.23 12.48 20.57
N ARG A 35 -3.13 12.92 21.20
CA ARG A 35 -2.83 14.36 21.38
C ARG A 35 -2.56 15.05 20.05
N ARG A 36 -1.78 14.39 19.14
CA ARG A 36 -1.49 14.91 17.80
C ARG A 36 -2.77 15.04 16.97
N LEU A 37 -3.61 14.01 16.96
CA LEU A 37 -4.90 14.02 16.26
C LEU A 37 -5.82 15.13 16.77
N ARG A 38 -5.96 15.29 18.10
CA ARG A 38 -6.79 16.36 18.69
C ARG A 38 -6.28 17.75 18.29
N ARG A 39 -4.97 17.97 18.28
CA ARG A 39 -4.38 19.24 17.85
C ARG A 39 -4.64 19.52 16.37
N PHE A 40 -4.52 18.52 15.53
CA PHE A 40 -4.83 18.63 14.12
C PHE A 40 -6.29 19.02 13.89
N ARG A 41 -7.22 18.33 14.55
CA ARG A 41 -8.66 18.66 14.44
C ARG A 41 -9.01 20.04 14.96
N ALA A 42 -8.41 20.45 16.08
CA ALA A 42 -8.63 21.79 16.63
C ALA A 42 -8.10 22.89 15.70
N ALA A 43 -7.04 22.63 14.95
CA ALA A 43 -6.50 23.58 13.96
C ALA A 43 -7.36 23.64 12.68
N ALA A 44 -8.13 22.56 12.39
CA ALA A 44 -9.00 22.41 11.22
C ALA A 44 -8.39 22.98 9.91
N PRO A 45 -7.18 22.58 9.51
CA PRO A 45 -6.51 23.17 8.37
C PRO A 45 -7.26 22.81 7.08
N VAL A 46 -7.59 23.83 6.29
CA VAL A 46 -8.25 23.65 4.99
C VAL A 46 -7.18 23.48 3.91
N PRO A 47 -7.23 22.41 3.11
CA PRO A 47 -6.31 22.23 2.00
C PRO A 47 -6.64 23.17 0.83
N PRO A 48 -5.62 23.58 0.03
CA PRO A 48 -5.82 24.47 -1.12
C PRO A 48 -6.61 23.82 -2.26
N VAL A 49 -6.58 22.49 -2.33
CA VAL A 49 -7.39 21.63 -3.23
C VAL A 49 -7.88 20.43 -2.43
N PRO A 50 -8.93 19.73 -2.85
CA PRO A 50 -9.39 18.50 -2.21
C PRO A 50 -8.27 17.49 -2.01
N VAL A 51 -8.09 16.98 -0.77
CA VAL A 51 -7.07 16.00 -0.42
C VAL A 51 -7.72 14.78 0.22
N LEU A 52 -7.59 13.63 -0.44
CA LEU A 52 -7.99 12.33 0.08
C LEU A 52 -6.78 11.62 0.69
N VAL A 53 -6.83 11.33 1.97
CA VAL A 53 -5.77 10.57 2.63
C VAL A 53 -6.16 9.10 2.71
N VAL A 54 -5.35 8.24 2.11
CA VAL A 54 -5.45 6.77 2.24
C VAL A 54 -4.33 6.27 3.16
N GLY A 55 -4.67 5.48 4.15
CA GLY A 55 -3.67 4.95 5.08
C GLY A 55 -4.17 3.75 5.87
N ASN A 56 -3.44 3.37 6.90
CA ASN A 56 -3.82 2.32 7.83
C ASN A 56 -3.34 2.63 9.25
N VAL A 57 -3.90 1.93 10.23
CA VAL A 57 -3.51 2.08 11.64
C VAL A 57 -2.54 0.99 12.12
N THR A 58 -2.29 -0.05 11.32
CA THR A 58 -1.36 -1.15 11.66
C THR A 58 -0.05 -1.01 10.89
N VAL A 59 1.01 -1.64 11.35
CA VAL A 59 2.21 -1.89 10.53
C VAL A 59 1.96 -3.03 9.54
N GLY A 60 2.64 -2.99 8.39
CA GLY A 60 2.57 -4.01 7.35
C GLY A 60 1.58 -3.70 6.21
N GLY A 61 1.56 -4.58 5.22
CA GLY A 61 0.79 -4.42 3.99
C GLY A 61 -0.71 -4.73 4.18
N THR A 62 -1.56 -3.70 4.13
CA THR A 62 -3.03 -3.84 4.22
C THR A 62 -3.74 -3.78 2.87
N GLY A 63 -3.02 -3.47 1.77
CA GLY A 63 -3.59 -3.31 0.43
C GLY A 63 -3.93 -1.86 0.07
N LYS A 64 -3.27 -0.88 0.68
CA LYS A 64 -3.43 0.56 0.38
C LYS A 64 -3.11 0.89 -1.07
N THR A 65 -1.95 0.47 -1.55
CA THR A 65 -1.43 0.80 -2.88
C THR A 65 -2.40 0.43 -4.02
N PRO A 66 -2.99 -0.79 -4.05
CA PRO A 66 -4.04 -1.11 -5.02
C PRO A 66 -5.28 -0.20 -4.92
N LEU A 67 -5.69 0.20 -3.71
CA LEU A 67 -6.82 1.14 -3.53
C LEU A 67 -6.48 2.55 -4.03
N VAL A 68 -5.27 3.06 -3.74
CA VAL A 68 -4.78 4.35 -4.25
C VAL A 68 -4.79 4.35 -5.77
N ILE A 69 -4.30 3.26 -6.41
CA ILE A 69 -4.31 3.11 -7.87
C ILE A 69 -5.75 3.12 -8.41
N ALA A 70 -6.67 2.40 -7.77
CA ALA A 70 -8.07 2.34 -8.19
C ALA A 70 -8.75 3.72 -8.08
N LEU A 71 -8.56 4.43 -6.97
CA LEU A 71 -9.09 5.78 -6.75
C LEU A 71 -8.50 6.79 -7.75
N ALA A 72 -7.19 6.75 -7.99
CA ALA A 72 -6.52 7.65 -8.93
C ALA A 72 -7.02 7.43 -10.37
N ARG A 73 -7.18 6.18 -10.80
CA ARG A 73 -7.75 5.84 -12.11
C ARG A 73 -9.19 6.31 -12.22
N ARG A 74 -10.02 6.02 -11.21
CA ARG A 74 -11.43 6.39 -11.22
C ARG A 74 -11.61 7.91 -11.27
N ALA A 75 -10.83 8.66 -10.50
CA ALA A 75 -10.90 10.12 -10.52
C ALA A 75 -10.45 10.69 -11.87
N ARG A 76 -9.41 10.12 -12.49
CA ARG A 76 -8.99 10.49 -13.85
C ARG A 76 -10.06 10.18 -14.91
N GLU A 77 -10.72 9.01 -14.81
CA GLU A 77 -11.86 8.65 -15.69
C GLU A 77 -13.01 9.65 -15.59
N ARG A 78 -13.16 10.31 -14.45
CA ARG A 78 -14.13 11.40 -14.22
C ARG A 78 -13.64 12.77 -14.73
N GLY A 79 -12.49 12.84 -15.38
CA GLY A 79 -11.93 14.06 -15.96
C GLY A 79 -11.16 14.95 -14.97
N LEU A 80 -10.86 14.47 -13.75
CA LEU A 80 -10.09 15.22 -12.76
C LEU A 80 -8.58 15.12 -13.04
N THR A 81 -7.86 16.21 -12.84
CA THR A 81 -6.40 16.24 -12.77
C THR A 81 -5.98 15.71 -11.40
N VAL A 82 -5.55 14.45 -11.36
CA VAL A 82 -5.21 13.74 -10.11
C VAL A 82 -3.70 13.71 -9.93
N VAL A 83 -3.23 14.01 -8.73
CA VAL A 83 -1.83 13.81 -8.32
C VAL A 83 -1.80 12.94 -7.06
N VAL A 84 -0.93 11.93 -7.06
CA VAL A 84 -0.66 11.14 -5.84
C VAL A 84 0.55 11.73 -5.13
N ILE A 85 0.48 11.90 -3.81
CA ILE A 85 1.63 12.31 -3.00
C ILE A 85 2.04 11.18 -2.07
N SER A 86 3.35 10.89 -2.01
CA SER A 86 3.90 9.84 -1.15
C SER A 86 5.19 10.30 -0.45
N ARG A 87 5.62 9.57 0.58
CA ARG A 87 6.87 9.84 1.29
C ARG A 87 8.10 9.41 0.49
N GLY A 88 7.93 8.44 -0.41
CA GLY A 88 9.05 7.77 -1.03
C GLY A 88 9.73 6.78 -0.09
N TYR A 89 8.93 6.03 0.72
CA TYR A 89 9.51 5.03 1.61
C TYR A 89 10.28 3.98 0.81
N GLY A 90 11.50 3.65 1.26
CA GLY A 90 12.41 2.71 0.58
C GLY A 90 13.21 3.33 -0.56
N GLY A 91 12.95 4.60 -0.93
CA GLY A 91 13.77 5.36 -1.88
C GLY A 91 14.72 6.31 -1.17
N GLU A 92 15.85 6.58 -1.79
CA GLU A 92 16.86 7.54 -1.34
C GLU A 92 17.05 8.63 -2.41
N SER A 93 16.60 9.84 -2.11
CA SER A 93 16.82 11.03 -2.95
C SER A 93 17.11 12.24 -2.08
N ASP A 94 18.02 13.09 -2.53
CA ASP A 94 18.32 14.38 -1.88
C ASP A 94 17.47 15.52 -2.46
N ASP A 95 16.87 15.31 -3.64
CA ASP A 95 16.11 16.31 -4.37
C ASP A 95 14.60 16.15 -4.12
N TYR A 96 14.06 16.91 -3.17
CA TYR A 96 12.62 16.96 -2.88
C TYR A 96 12.07 18.38 -3.03
N PRO A 97 10.81 18.56 -3.54
CA PRO A 97 9.88 17.51 -4.01
C PRO A 97 10.33 16.87 -5.33
N LEU A 98 10.13 15.55 -5.44
CA LEU A 98 10.51 14.76 -6.61
C LEU A 98 9.26 14.22 -7.32
N THR A 99 9.09 14.50 -8.61
CA THR A 99 8.05 13.86 -9.43
C THR A 99 8.60 12.55 -10.00
N VAL A 100 7.91 11.45 -9.71
CA VAL A 100 8.27 10.09 -10.15
C VAL A 100 7.98 9.92 -11.64
N ARG A 101 8.96 9.40 -12.38
CA ARG A 101 8.85 8.99 -13.77
C ARG A 101 8.71 7.48 -13.87
N ALA A 102 8.07 6.99 -14.92
CA ALA A 102 7.87 5.55 -15.11
C ALA A 102 9.18 4.76 -15.29
N ASP A 103 10.24 5.43 -15.71
CA ASP A 103 11.59 4.89 -15.94
C ASP A 103 12.57 5.14 -14.78
N ASP A 104 12.12 5.77 -13.68
CA ASP A 104 12.97 6.01 -12.52
C ASP A 104 13.43 4.69 -11.87
N ASP A 105 14.61 4.76 -11.22
CA ASP A 105 15.15 3.68 -10.41
C ASP A 105 14.34 3.52 -9.12
N PRO A 106 13.82 2.31 -8.81
CA PRO A 106 13.11 2.05 -7.55
C PRO A 106 13.97 2.30 -6.30
N ALA A 107 15.32 2.20 -6.40
CA ALA A 107 16.21 2.55 -5.29
C ALA A 107 16.15 4.05 -4.95
N ARG A 108 15.89 4.91 -5.96
CA ARG A 108 15.76 6.36 -5.78
C ARG A 108 14.38 6.80 -5.33
N VAL A 109 13.33 6.24 -5.93
CA VAL A 109 11.94 6.74 -5.73
C VAL A 109 11.10 5.84 -4.82
N GLY A 110 11.56 4.63 -4.52
CA GLY A 110 10.80 3.61 -3.82
C GLY A 110 9.93 2.76 -4.75
N ASP A 111 9.71 1.51 -4.38
CA ASP A 111 8.95 0.52 -5.14
C ASP A 111 7.44 0.87 -5.25
N GLU A 112 6.81 1.30 -4.14
CA GLU A 112 5.38 1.64 -4.12
C GLU A 112 5.04 2.88 -4.97
N PRO A 113 5.74 4.02 -4.85
CA PRO A 113 5.49 5.18 -5.69
C PRO A 113 5.69 4.91 -7.19
N LEU A 114 6.73 4.13 -7.53
CA LEU A 114 6.98 3.74 -8.91
C LEU A 114 5.86 2.87 -9.47
N LEU A 115 5.37 1.91 -8.68
CA LEU A 115 4.22 1.09 -9.05
C LEU A 115 2.96 1.95 -9.25
N ILE A 116 2.68 2.92 -8.36
CA ILE A 116 1.53 3.82 -8.51
C ILE A 116 1.65 4.64 -9.80
N ALA A 117 2.81 5.23 -10.08
CA ALA A 117 3.04 6.04 -11.28
C ALA A 117 2.77 5.23 -12.56
N ARG A 118 3.28 4.01 -12.64
CA ARG A 118 3.10 3.11 -13.78
C ARG A 118 1.65 2.64 -13.94
N ARG A 119 1.01 2.26 -12.85
CA ARG A 119 -0.32 1.65 -12.89
C ARG A 119 -1.46 2.65 -12.96
N ALA A 120 -1.38 3.76 -12.25
CA ALA A 120 -2.42 4.79 -12.26
C ALA A 120 -2.29 5.75 -13.45
N ALA A 121 -1.10 5.88 -14.03
CA ALA A 121 -0.77 6.83 -15.09
C ALA A 121 -1.16 8.27 -14.71
N VAL A 122 -0.81 8.66 -13.48
CA VAL A 122 -0.95 10.01 -12.92
C VAL A 122 0.40 10.46 -12.34
N PRO A 123 0.67 11.76 -12.23
CA PRO A 123 1.86 12.23 -11.53
C PRO A 123 1.90 11.74 -10.08
N VAL A 124 3.08 11.29 -9.63
CA VAL A 124 3.35 10.93 -8.24
C VAL A 124 4.44 11.84 -7.72
N VAL A 125 4.17 12.60 -6.67
CA VAL A 125 5.12 13.55 -6.08
C VAL A 125 5.57 13.04 -4.71
N LEU A 126 6.89 12.94 -4.53
CA LEU A 126 7.53 12.50 -3.31
C LEU A 126 8.06 13.67 -2.51
N ASP A 127 7.77 13.70 -1.22
CA ASP A 127 8.44 14.56 -0.25
C ASP A 127 8.17 14.04 1.17
N PRO A 128 9.21 13.90 2.02
CA PRO A 128 9.03 13.61 3.45
C PRO A 128 8.12 14.62 4.15
N ARG A 129 8.13 15.88 3.69
CA ARG A 129 7.20 16.93 4.11
C ARG A 129 5.99 16.98 3.17
N ARG A 130 4.95 16.22 3.46
CA ARG A 130 3.74 16.10 2.62
C ARG A 130 3.12 17.45 2.19
N ALA A 131 3.24 18.49 3.03
CA ALA A 131 2.75 19.83 2.66
C ALA A 131 3.49 20.40 1.43
N ARG A 132 4.82 20.15 1.33
CA ARG A 132 5.59 20.57 0.14
C ARG A 132 5.19 19.75 -1.11
N ALA A 133 4.93 18.44 -0.95
CA ALA A 133 4.40 17.62 -2.05
C ALA A 133 3.03 18.10 -2.51
N LEU A 134 2.16 18.54 -1.59
CA LEU A 134 0.87 19.14 -1.91
C LEU A 134 1.04 20.44 -2.69
N ASP A 135 1.92 21.33 -2.23
CA ASP A 135 2.22 22.60 -2.92
C ASP A 135 2.74 22.35 -4.35
N GLU A 136 3.61 21.36 -4.54
CA GLU A 136 4.13 20.95 -5.86
C GLU A 136 3.02 20.38 -6.75
N ALA A 137 2.15 19.52 -6.19
CA ALA A 137 1.01 18.95 -6.89
C ALA A 137 0.07 20.03 -7.44
N VAL A 138 -0.19 21.08 -6.66
CA VAL A 138 -1.04 22.21 -7.06
C VAL A 138 -0.33 23.09 -8.10
N ARG A 139 0.90 23.54 -7.80
CA ARG A 139 1.56 24.57 -8.63
C ARG A 139 2.06 24.02 -9.96
N ARG A 140 2.63 22.82 -9.95
CA ARG A 140 3.28 22.27 -11.13
C ARG A 140 2.39 21.36 -11.96
N HIS A 141 1.49 20.65 -11.29
CA HIS A 141 0.62 19.67 -11.95
C HIS A 141 -0.82 20.12 -12.09
N GLY A 142 -1.22 21.26 -11.50
CA GLY A 142 -2.59 21.78 -11.59
C GLY A 142 -3.62 20.82 -11.02
N ALA A 143 -3.32 20.16 -9.89
CA ALA A 143 -4.17 19.12 -9.33
C ALA A 143 -5.55 19.64 -8.94
N ASP A 144 -6.62 18.98 -9.42
CA ASP A 144 -8.00 19.15 -8.94
C ASP A 144 -8.27 18.29 -7.71
N LEU A 145 -7.55 17.17 -7.60
CA LEU A 145 -7.62 16.22 -6.50
C LEU A 145 -6.22 15.68 -6.17
N VAL A 146 -5.87 15.69 -4.90
CA VAL A 146 -4.64 15.04 -4.41
C VAL A 146 -4.99 13.82 -3.58
N ILE A 147 -4.35 12.67 -3.86
CA ILE A 147 -4.46 11.44 -3.07
C ILE A 147 -3.15 11.23 -2.33
N SER A 148 -3.20 11.18 -0.99
CA SER A 148 -2.00 10.90 -0.18
C SER A 148 -1.92 9.43 0.19
N ASP A 149 -0.87 8.76 -0.29
CA ASP A 149 -0.56 7.39 0.07
C ASP A 149 0.15 7.33 1.44
N ASP A 150 -0.32 6.41 2.30
CA ASP A 150 0.12 6.20 3.70
C ASP A 150 0.18 7.49 4.53
N GLY A 151 -0.88 8.31 4.42
CA GLY A 151 -0.91 9.67 4.96
C GLY A 151 -1.61 9.84 6.32
N LEU A 152 -2.26 8.82 6.92
CA LEU A 152 -3.11 8.98 8.11
C LEU A 152 -2.36 9.61 9.29
N GLN A 153 -1.11 9.24 9.55
CA GLN A 153 -0.28 9.76 10.63
C GLN A 153 0.38 11.11 10.33
N HIS A 154 0.20 11.67 9.11
CA HIS A 154 0.80 12.93 8.69
C HIS A 154 -0.10 14.13 9.00
N TYR A 155 -0.21 14.52 10.28
CA TYR A 155 -1.06 15.61 10.74
C TYR A 155 -0.61 17.02 10.31
N ALA A 156 0.53 17.16 9.66
CA ALA A 156 0.91 18.42 9.02
C ALA A 156 0.27 18.60 7.62
N LEU A 157 -0.35 17.54 7.07
CA LEU A 157 -1.05 17.56 5.79
C LEU A 157 -2.54 17.88 6.03
N PRO A 158 -3.05 19.04 5.57
CA PRO A 158 -4.49 19.31 5.56
C PRO A 158 -5.18 18.32 4.61
N ARG A 159 -6.40 17.93 4.95
CA ARG A 159 -7.15 16.91 4.22
C ARG A 159 -8.65 17.13 4.25
N SER A 160 -9.34 16.71 3.19
CA SER A 160 -10.79 16.81 3.03
C SER A 160 -11.51 15.54 3.47
N ALA A 161 -10.89 14.37 3.22
CA ALA A 161 -11.45 13.08 3.64
C ALA A 161 -10.33 12.07 3.95
N GLU A 162 -10.68 11.04 4.72
CA GLU A 162 -9.78 9.99 5.17
C GLU A 162 -10.36 8.60 4.90
N VAL A 163 -9.55 7.72 4.30
CA VAL A 163 -9.84 6.30 4.11
C VAL A 163 -8.83 5.48 4.90
N ALA A 164 -9.30 4.66 5.83
CA ALA A 164 -8.46 3.68 6.51
C ALA A 164 -8.64 2.30 5.88
N VAL A 165 -7.54 1.60 5.62
CA VAL A 165 -7.55 0.22 5.10
C VAL A 165 -7.09 -0.73 6.19
N ILE A 166 -7.88 -1.79 6.44
CA ILE A 166 -7.56 -2.86 7.38
C ILE A 166 -7.46 -4.20 6.63
N ASP A 167 -6.51 -5.04 6.99
CA ASP A 167 -6.52 -6.45 6.57
C ASP A 167 -7.52 -7.21 7.46
N ALA A 168 -8.65 -7.67 6.89
CA ALA A 168 -9.73 -8.30 7.64
C ALA A 168 -9.34 -9.63 8.32
N ARG A 169 -8.29 -10.30 7.82
CA ARG A 169 -7.82 -11.57 8.39
C ARG A 169 -6.87 -11.35 9.56
N ARG A 170 -5.96 -10.38 9.44
CA ARG A 170 -5.00 -10.05 10.49
C ARG A 170 -5.62 -9.17 11.58
N GLY A 171 -6.61 -8.35 11.21
CA GLY A 171 -7.28 -7.42 12.10
C GLY A 171 -6.31 -6.43 12.74
N LEU A 172 -6.54 -6.17 14.03
CA LEU A 172 -5.76 -5.24 14.86
C LEU A 172 -4.73 -5.96 15.76
N GLY A 173 -4.50 -7.25 15.54
CA GLY A 173 -3.64 -8.06 16.41
C GLY A 173 -4.11 -8.03 17.85
N ASN A 174 -3.19 -7.78 18.81
CA ASN A 174 -3.52 -7.67 20.23
C ASN A 174 -4.14 -6.31 20.63
N GLY A 175 -4.49 -5.45 19.68
CA GLY A 175 -5.15 -4.15 19.89
C GLY A 175 -4.28 -3.06 20.53
N ARG A 176 -2.98 -3.26 20.62
CA ARG A 176 -2.05 -2.34 21.28
C ARG A 176 -1.20 -1.56 20.26
N CYS A 177 -0.80 -0.34 20.68
CA CYS A 177 0.14 0.44 19.89
C CYS A 177 1.58 -0.09 20.03
N LEU A 178 2.40 0.25 19.02
CA LEU A 178 3.82 -0.02 19.00
C LEU A 178 4.49 0.46 20.31
N PRO A 179 5.49 -0.26 20.83
CA PRO A 179 6.02 -1.55 20.35
C PRO A 179 5.29 -2.78 20.94
N ALA A 180 4.26 -2.58 21.80
CA ALA A 180 3.53 -3.65 22.48
C ALA A 180 2.55 -4.41 21.57
N GLY A 181 2.21 -3.85 20.43
CA GLY A 181 1.33 -4.40 19.41
C GLY A 181 1.56 -3.75 18.04
N PRO A 182 0.76 -4.13 17.01
CA PRO A 182 1.00 -3.70 15.63
C PRO A 182 0.48 -2.30 15.32
N LEU A 183 -0.20 -1.60 16.25
CA LEU A 183 -0.89 -0.37 15.95
C LEU A 183 0.06 0.84 15.94
N ARG A 184 0.01 1.65 14.88
CA ARG A 184 0.64 2.98 14.78
C ARG A 184 -0.17 4.02 15.56
N GLU A 185 -1.50 3.84 15.61
CA GLU A 185 -2.48 4.65 16.30
C GLU A 185 -3.51 3.75 16.97
N PRO A 186 -4.15 4.20 18.07
CA PRO A 186 -5.12 3.37 18.79
C PRO A 186 -6.32 3.00 17.90
N ALA A 187 -6.98 1.87 18.21
CA ALA A 187 -8.05 1.29 17.40
C ALA A 187 -9.24 2.23 17.18
N ASP A 188 -9.58 3.08 18.18
CA ASP A 188 -10.63 4.10 18.09
C ASP A 188 -10.39 5.17 17.01
N ARG A 189 -9.21 5.16 16.38
CA ARG A 189 -8.93 5.97 15.18
C ARG A 189 -9.77 5.55 13.98
N LEU A 190 -10.13 4.26 13.90
CA LEU A 190 -10.95 3.73 12.81
C LEU A 190 -12.39 4.28 12.81
N ASP A 191 -12.93 4.62 13.99
CA ASP A 191 -14.27 5.22 14.12
C ASP A 191 -14.32 6.68 13.68
N GLN A 192 -13.17 7.24 13.34
CA GLN A 192 -12.97 8.67 13.11
C GLN A 192 -12.58 9.01 11.68
N VAL A 193 -12.49 8.02 10.80
CA VAL A 193 -12.27 8.20 9.36
C VAL A 193 -13.59 8.30 8.61
N ASP A 194 -13.58 8.91 7.42
CA ASP A 194 -14.78 8.98 6.59
C ASP A 194 -15.16 7.61 6.02
N PHE A 195 -14.16 6.80 5.66
CA PHE A 195 -14.37 5.45 5.14
C PHE A 195 -13.41 4.46 5.77
N LEU A 196 -13.96 3.33 6.20
CA LEU A 196 -13.19 2.16 6.60
C LEU A 196 -13.33 1.08 5.51
N VAL A 197 -12.20 0.58 5.01
CA VAL A 197 -12.13 -0.45 3.97
C VAL A 197 -11.47 -1.70 4.53
N ALA A 198 -12.16 -2.83 4.47
CA ALA A 198 -11.66 -4.13 4.90
C ALA A 198 -11.21 -4.96 3.69
N ASN A 199 -9.92 -5.26 3.63
CA ASN A 199 -9.33 -6.04 2.56
C ASN A 199 -9.32 -7.53 2.88
N GLY A 200 -9.90 -8.35 1.99
CA GLY A 200 -9.85 -9.81 2.04
C GLY A 200 -10.84 -10.45 3.00
N GLY A 201 -11.89 -9.74 3.42
CA GLY A 201 -12.95 -10.24 4.26
C GLY A 201 -13.88 -9.13 4.77
N ARG A 202 -14.85 -9.51 5.62
CA ARG A 202 -15.77 -8.59 6.26
C ARG A 202 -15.20 -8.06 7.57
N TRP A 203 -15.49 -6.79 7.86
CA TRP A 203 -15.18 -6.13 9.13
C TRP A 203 -16.36 -5.23 9.53
N PRO A 204 -16.76 -5.18 10.81
CA PRO A 204 -17.88 -4.34 11.24
C PRO A 204 -17.72 -2.89 10.81
N GLY A 205 -18.73 -2.31 10.17
CA GLY A 205 -18.74 -0.93 9.73
C GLY A 205 -17.83 -0.62 8.53
N ALA A 206 -17.18 -1.62 7.92
CA ALA A 206 -16.27 -1.41 6.80
C ALA A 206 -16.87 -1.83 5.45
N LEU A 207 -16.46 -1.12 4.42
CA LEU A 207 -16.65 -1.51 3.02
C LEU A 207 -15.71 -2.69 2.70
N THR A 208 -16.20 -3.71 2.02
CA THR A 208 -15.38 -4.88 1.68
C THR A 208 -14.65 -4.66 0.37
N MET A 209 -13.35 -4.87 0.38
CA MET A 209 -12.45 -4.84 -0.77
C MET A 209 -11.78 -6.21 -0.94
N HIS A 210 -11.65 -6.67 -2.17
CA HIS A 210 -10.84 -7.83 -2.50
C HIS A 210 -9.68 -7.43 -3.40
N LEU A 211 -8.53 -8.07 -3.22
CA LEU A 211 -7.46 -8.01 -4.21
C LEU A 211 -7.66 -9.17 -5.18
N VAL A 212 -7.96 -8.82 -6.42
CA VAL A 212 -8.19 -9.79 -7.50
C VAL A 212 -6.93 -9.85 -8.36
N PRO A 213 -6.35 -11.04 -8.56
CA PRO A 213 -5.24 -11.21 -9.47
C PRO A 213 -5.68 -10.94 -10.91
N GLY A 214 -4.81 -10.30 -11.67
CA GLY A 214 -4.91 -10.18 -13.12
C GLY A 214 -4.13 -11.30 -13.81
N ASP A 215 -3.91 -11.13 -15.10
CA ASP A 215 -3.14 -12.06 -15.92
C ASP A 215 -1.65 -11.95 -15.59
N PRO A 216 -0.94 -13.08 -15.37
CA PRO A 216 0.51 -13.08 -15.26
C PRO A 216 1.18 -12.40 -16.46
N GLN A 217 2.17 -11.55 -16.19
CA GLN A 217 2.89 -10.78 -17.21
C GLN A 217 4.38 -11.06 -17.14
N ARG A 218 5.00 -11.37 -18.29
CA ARG A 218 6.45 -11.56 -18.37
C ARG A 218 7.17 -10.22 -18.32
N LEU A 219 8.24 -10.13 -17.52
CA LEU A 219 8.95 -8.87 -17.35
C LEU A 219 9.72 -8.44 -18.60
N ALA A 220 10.26 -9.41 -19.33
CA ALA A 220 11.15 -9.16 -20.47
C ALA A 220 10.48 -8.42 -21.64
N ASP A 221 9.22 -8.75 -21.94
CA ASP A 221 8.52 -8.25 -23.14
C ASP A 221 7.04 -7.87 -22.88
N GLY A 222 6.55 -8.07 -21.66
CA GLY A 222 5.17 -7.75 -21.29
C GLY A 222 4.14 -8.77 -21.80
N GLU A 223 4.57 -9.96 -22.32
CA GLU A 223 3.62 -11.02 -22.67
C GLU A 223 2.68 -11.31 -21.50
N ALA A 224 1.38 -11.20 -21.73
CA ALA A 224 0.35 -11.53 -20.75
C ALA A 224 -0.34 -12.84 -21.11
N LEU A 225 -0.49 -13.72 -20.16
CA LEU A 225 -1.22 -14.97 -20.30
C LEU A 225 -2.36 -15.01 -19.28
N ASP A 226 -3.57 -15.33 -19.72
CA ASP A 226 -4.63 -15.63 -18.76
C ASP A 226 -4.23 -16.78 -17.81
N ALA A 227 -4.80 -16.79 -16.62
CA ALA A 227 -4.40 -17.71 -15.57
C ALA A 227 -4.48 -19.20 -15.99
N ALA A 228 -5.44 -19.58 -16.85
CA ALA A 228 -5.62 -20.93 -17.33
C ALA A 228 -4.48 -21.34 -18.28
N ARG A 229 -4.17 -20.49 -19.26
CA ARG A 229 -3.06 -20.70 -20.22
C ARG A 229 -1.71 -20.65 -19.51
N PHE A 230 -1.55 -19.74 -18.53
CA PHE A 230 -0.32 -19.69 -17.75
C PHE A 230 -0.10 -21.00 -16.99
N ARG A 231 -1.13 -21.52 -16.32
CA ARG A 231 -1.07 -22.81 -15.61
C ARG A 231 -0.81 -24.00 -16.54
N GLU A 232 -1.45 -24.01 -17.70
CA GLU A 232 -1.24 -25.08 -18.70
C GLU A 232 0.22 -25.11 -19.17
N ARG A 233 0.80 -23.93 -19.47
CA ARG A 233 2.18 -23.77 -19.93
C ARG A 233 3.20 -23.95 -18.81
N HIS A 234 2.84 -23.53 -17.60
CA HIS A 234 3.72 -23.44 -16.43
C HIS A 234 3.02 -23.98 -15.16
N PRO A 235 2.82 -25.30 -15.04
CA PRO A 235 2.09 -25.88 -13.91
C PRO A 235 2.82 -25.75 -12.57
N ALA A 236 4.14 -25.55 -12.59
CA ALA A 236 4.98 -25.39 -11.40
C ALA A 236 5.85 -24.14 -11.54
N VAL A 237 5.91 -23.35 -10.47
CA VAL A 237 6.60 -22.06 -10.44
C VAL A 237 7.42 -21.86 -9.16
N HIS A 238 8.45 -21.04 -9.24
CA HIS A 238 9.04 -20.39 -8.08
C HIS A 238 8.26 -19.12 -7.79
N ALA A 239 7.73 -18.96 -6.58
CA ALA A 239 7.02 -17.77 -6.17
C ALA A 239 7.89 -16.91 -5.25
N VAL A 240 8.16 -15.68 -5.64
CA VAL A 240 9.02 -14.75 -4.92
C VAL A 240 8.20 -13.59 -4.36
N ALA A 241 8.35 -13.31 -3.06
CA ALA A 241 7.67 -12.20 -2.42
C ALA A 241 8.54 -11.55 -1.34
N GLY A 242 8.92 -10.27 -1.56
CA GLY A 242 9.57 -9.36 -0.62
C GLY A 242 8.59 -8.29 -0.11
N ILE A 243 7.49 -8.72 0.47
CA ILE A 243 6.40 -7.87 0.98
C ILE A 243 6.03 -8.25 2.42
N GLY A 244 5.31 -7.37 3.13
CA GLY A 244 4.92 -7.57 4.54
C GLY A 244 3.97 -8.76 4.81
N ASN A 245 3.37 -9.39 3.78
CA ASN A 245 2.55 -10.60 3.92
C ASN A 245 2.73 -11.53 2.72
N PRO A 246 3.89 -12.24 2.62
CA PRO A 246 4.21 -13.11 1.49
C PRO A 246 3.25 -14.31 1.38
N GLU A 247 2.79 -14.85 2.50
CA GLU A 247 1.87 -16.00 2.53
C GLU A 247 0.56 -15.76 1.77
N ARG A 248 0.11 -14.51 1.74
CA ARG A 248 -1.07 -14.13 0.96
C ARG A 248 -0.82 -14.28 -0.54
N PHE A 249 0.35 -13.88 -1.02
CA PHE A 249 0.73 -14.01 -2.41
C PHE A 249 0.86 -15.49 -2.82
N PHE A 250 1.54 -16.30 -2.02
CA PHE A 250 1.70 -17.73 -2.28
C PHE A 250 0.35 -18.45 -2.34
N ARG A 251 -0.54 -18.17 -1.39
CA ARG A 251 -1.91 -18.71 -1.40
C ARG A 251 -2.71 -18.28 -2.63
N THR A 252 -2.51 -17.06 -3.12
CA THR A 252 -3.18 -16.60 -4.34
C THR A 252 -2.76 -17.45 -5.54
N LEU A 253 -1.47 -17.79 -5.66
CA LEU A 253 -0.96 -18.67 -6.72
C LEU A 253 -1.48 -20.12 -6.57
N ASP A 254 -1.53 -20.64 -5.34
CA ASP A 254 -2.13 -21.96 -5.07
C ASP A 254 -3.61 -22.02 -5.52
N LEU A 255 -4.38 -20.94 -5.23
CA LEU A 255 -5.78 -20.84 -5.64
C LEU A 255 -5.95 -20.73 -7.17
N LEU A 256 -4.94 -20.25 -7.90
CA LEU A 256 -4.89 -20.30 -9.36
C LEU A 256 -4.52 -21.68 -9.89
N GLY A 257 -4.25 -22.66 -9.01
CA GLY A 257 -3.95 -24.05 -9.34
C GLY A 257 -2.50 -24.31 -9.76
N LEU A 258 -1.57 -23.44 -9.34
CA LEU A 258 -0.14 -23.59 -9.60
C LEU A 258 0.53 -24.41 -8.49
N ALA A 259 1.49 -25.27 -8.84
CA ALA A 259 2.37 -25.91 -7.87
C ALA A 259 3.48 -24.92 -7.46
N VAL A 260 3.36 -24.36 -6.26
CA VAL A 260 4.19 -23.23 -5.78
C VAL A 260 5.39 -23.72 -4.98
N THR A 261 6.60 -23.28 -5.35
CA THR A 261 7.79 -23.32 -4.50
C THR A 261 8.02 -21.91 -3.92
N PRO A 262 7.70 -21.66 -2.62
CA PRO A 262 7.71 -20.31 -2.08
C PRO A 262 9.10 -19.86 -1.66
N HIS A 263 9.42 -18.58 -1.95
CA HIS A 263 10.65 -17.89 -1.56
C HIS A 263 10.27 -16.52 -0.95
N ALA A 264 10.24 -16.45 0.39
CA ALA A 264 9.93 -15.22 1.12
C ALA A 264 11.20 -14.43 1.40
N PHE A 265 11.20 -13.17 1.00
CA PHE A 265 12.26 -12.19 1.27
C PHE A 265 11.78 -11.14 2.28
N PRO A 266 12.68 -10.39 2.92
CA PRO A 266 12.32 -9.22 3.72
C PRO A 266 11.51 -8.19 2.91
N ASP A 267 10.61 -7.46 3.57
CA ASP A 267 9.90 -6.34 2.91
C ASP A 267 10.92 -5.32 2.39
N HIS A 268 10.68 -4.79 1.18
CA HIS A 268 11.58 -3.90 0.45
C HIS A 268 12.97 -4.49 0.12
N HIS A 269 13.09 -5.82 0.03
CA HIS A 269 14.36 -6.46 -0.37
C HIS A 269 14.87 -5.91 -1.71
N ALA A 270 16.15 -5.53 -1.75
CA ALA A 270 16.83 -5.15 -2.98
C ALA A 270 17.34 -6.41 -3.69
N PHE A 271 16.59 -6.87 -4.70
CA PHE A 271 16.89 -8.12 -5.40
C PHE A 271 18.19 -8.00 -6.23
N GLN A 272 18.94 -9.10 -6.21
CA GLN A 272 20.03 -9.37 -7.13
C GLN A 272 19.67 -10.56 -8.03
N ALA A 273 20.25 -10.66 -9.21
CA ALA A 273 19.98 -11.77 -10.13
C ALA A 273 20.26 -13.15 -9.49
N SER A 274 21.25 -13.23 -8.58
CA SER A 274 21.55 -14.43 -7.82
C SER A 274 20.43 -14.89 -6.87
N ASP A 275 19.59 -13.97 -6.39
CA ASP A 275 18.45 -14.29 -5.51
C ASP A 275 17.36 -15.09 -6.25
N LEU A 276 17.35 -14.99 -7.59
CA LEU A 276 16.37 -15.60 -8.47
C LEU A 276 16.91 -16.83 -9.22
N ALA A 277 18.15 -17.25 -8.93
CA ALA A 277 18.84 -18.37 -9.54
C ALA A 277 18.53 -19.68 -8.78
N PHE A 278 17.37 -20.31 -9.04
CA PHE A 278 16.93 -21.52 -8.33
C PHE A 278 17.42 -22.85 -8.93
N GLY A 279 18.33 -22.79 -9.92
CA GLY A 279 18.99 -23.99 -10.48
C GLY A 279 18.17 -24.79 -11.49
N ASP A 280 17.00 -24.30 -11.89
CA ASP A 280 16.15 -24.89 -12.92
C ASP A 280 15.54 -23.82 -13.86
N GLN A 281 14.72 -24.26 -14.84
CA GLN A 281 14.13 -23.39 -15.86
C GLN A 281 12.66 -23.03 -15.57
N ARG A 282 12.14 -23.33 -14.39
CA ARG A 282 10.76 -22.97 -14.03
C ARG A 282 10.60 -21.44 -13.98
N PRO A 283 9.43 -20.93 -14.35
CA PRO A 283 9.14 -19.50 -14.19
C PRO A 283 9.29 -19.06 -12.73
N VAL A 284 9.75 -17.83 -12.58
CA VAL A 284 9.83 -17.12 -11.31
C VAL A 284 8.75 -16.05 -11.32
N ILE A 285 7.67 -16.29 -10.58
CA ILE A 285 6.56 -15.33 -10.49
C ILE A 285 6.64 -14.53 -9.20
N MET A 286 6.49 -13.21 -9.30
CA MET A 286 6.66 -12.29 -8.18
C MET A 286 5.52 -11.28 -8.09
N THR A 287 5.46 -10.55 -6.97
CA THR A 287 4.52 -9.45 -6.81
C THR A 287 4.92 -8.27 -7.70
N GLU A 288 3.96 -7.39 -8.07
CA GLU A 288 4.28 -6.18 -8.84
C GLU A 288 5.25 -5.26 -8.11
N LYS A 289 5.16 -5.20 -6.77
CA LYS A 289 6.07 -4.43 -5.91
C LYS A 289 7.51 -4.93 -6.01
N ASP A 290 7.70 -6.24 -6.18
CA ASP A 290 9.01 -6.83 -6.38
C ASP A 290 9.48 -6.73 -7.83
N ALA A 291 8.56 -6.89 -8.77
CA ALA A 291 8.83 -6.83 -10.21
C ALA A 291 9.43 -5.48 -10.65
N VAL A 292 9.01 -4.36 -10.05
CA VAL A 292 9.60 -3.05 -10.39
C VAL A 292 11.09 -2.96 -10.06
N LYS A 293 11.57 -3.77 -9.10
CA LYS A 293 12.98 -3.87 -8.70
C LYS A 293 13.81 -4.80 -9.59
N CYS A 294 13.13 -5.68 -10.37
CA CYS A 294 13.77 -6.71 -11.18
C CYS A 294 13.72 -6.41 -12.69
N GLN A 295 13.18 -5.28 -13.11
CA GLN A 295 13.01 -4.96 -14.54
C GLN A 295 14.33 -4.83 -15.35
N GLY A 296 15.44 -4.59 -14.67
CA GLY A 296 16.77 -4.55 -15.32
C GLY A 296 17.43 -5.93 -15.46
N PHE A 297 16.79 -7.01 -15.02
CA PHE A 297 17.34 -8.35 -15.10
C PHE A 297 17.00 -8.99 -16.45
N ASP A 298 18.02 -9.43 -17.17
CA ASP A 298 17.86 -10.17 -18.43
C ASP A 298 17.58 -11.67 -18.14
N ASP A 299 16.37 -11.95 -17.67
CA ASP A 299 15.93 -13.32 -17.36
C ASP A 299 14.49 -13.53 -17.88
N PRO A 300 14.30 -14.32 -18.95
CA PRO A 300 12.99 -14.57 -19.56
C PRO A 300 12.04 -15.38 -18.66
N ARG A 301 12.53 -15.96 -17.57
CA ARG A 301 11.70 -16.69 -16.60
C ARG A 301 10.92 -15.79 -15.66
N LEU A 302 11.21 -14.48 -15.62
CA LEU A 302 10.61 -13.56 -14.67
C LEU A 302 9.21 -13.15 -15.11
N TRP A 303 8.24 -13.35 -14.22
CA TRP A 303 6.84 -13.00 -14.37
C TRP A 303 6.36 -12.21 -13.16
N THR A 304 5.39 -11.35 -13.37
CA THR A 304 4.67 -10.69 -12.29
C THR A 304 3.20 -11.06 -12.31
N LEU A 305 2.58 -11.13 -11.12
CA LEU A 305 1.14 -11.26 -11.00
C LEU A 305 0.55 -9.91 -10.59
N PRO A 306 -0.05 -9.16 -11.51
CA PRO A 306 -0.74 -7.92 -11.18
C PRO A 306 -1.91 -8.18 -10.24
N VAL A 307 -2.19 -7.21 -9.36
CA VAL A 307 -3.40 -7.24 -8.54
C VAL A 307 -4.18 -5.94 -8.68
N ARG A 308 -5.50 -6.01 -8.62
CA ARG A 308 -6.37 -4.84 -8.58
C ARG A 308 -7.25 -4.86 -7.35
N ALA A 309 -7.54 -3.69 -6.81
CA ALA A 309 -8.57 -3.53 -5.80
C ALA A 309 -9.94 -3.67 -6.46
N ASP A 310 -10.70 -4.64 -6.00
CA ASP A 310 -12.07 -4.89 -6.45
C ASP A 310 -13.04 -4.27 -5.44
N LEU A 311 -13.61 -3.14 -5.85
CA LEU A 311 -14.69 -2.41 -5.18
C LEU A 311 -15.69 -1.96 -6.23
N PRO A 312 -16.98 -1.86 -5.88
CA PRO A 312 -17.97 -1.27 -6.77
C PRO A 312 -17.57 0.16 -7.18
N PRO A 313 -17.68 0.55 -8.45
CA PRO A 313 -17.35 1.91 -8.90
C PRO A 313 -18.07 3.00 -8.10
N VAL A 314 -19.33 2.79 -7.71
CA VAL A 314 -20.08 3.71 -6.86
C VAL A 314 -19.43 3.95 -5.50
N THR A 315 -18.70 2.98 -4.96
CA THR A 315 -17.96 3.13 -3.70
C THR A 315 -16.74 4.04 -3.87
N LEU A 316 -16.01 3.88 -4.98
CA LEU A 316 -14.89 4.76 -5.32
C LEU A 316 -15.39 6.20 -5.59
N ASP A 317 -16.52 6.32 -6.30
CA ASP A 317 -17.17 7.62 -6.54
C ASP A 317 -17.57 8.31 -5.24
N ALA A 318 -18.19 7.59 -4.31
CA ALA A 318 -18.56 8.14 -3.00
C ALA A 318 -17.36 8.66 -2.20
N MET A 319 -16.21 7.99 -2.27
CA MET A 319 -14.97 8.47 -1.62
C MET A 319 -14.45 9.74 -2.29
N ILE A 320 -14.49 9.82 -3.62
CA ILE A 320 -14.08 10.99 -4.40
C ILE A 320 -15.04 12.15 -4.11
N ASP A 321 -16.35 11.93 -4.20
CA ASP A 321 -17.38 12.97 -3.99
C ASP A 321 -17.30 13.56 -2.58
N ARG A 322 -17.12 12.71 -1.56
CA ARG A 322 -16.91 13.15 -0.17
C ARG A 322 -15.67 14.03 -0.04
N THR A 323 -14.63 13.74 -0.83
CA THR A 323 -13.40 14.55 -0.82
C THR A 323 -13.58 15.89 -1.50
N LEU A 324 -14.33 15.93 -2.61
CA LEU A 324 -14.61 17.15 -3.38
C LEU A 324 -15.59 18.09 -2.65
N SER A 325 -16.50 17.54 -1.83
CA SER A 325 -17.52 18.29 -1.08
C SER A 325 -17.38 18.06 0.43
N PRO A 326 -16.37 18.62 1.10
CA PRO A 326 -16.08 18.34 2.51
C PRO A 326 -17.11 18.93 3.50
N GLY A 327 -18.13 19.68 3.03
CA GLY A 327 -18.99 20.54 3.85
C GLY A 327 -20.34 19.97 4.31
N GLU A 328 -20.75 18.74 3.93
CA GLU A 328 -21.97 18.14 4.48
C GLU A 328 -21.61 17.27 5.69
N GLU A 329 -21.68 17.88 6.89
CA GLU A 329 -21.58 17.16 8.17
C GLU A 329 -22.69 16.09 8.23
N LYS A 330 -22.32 14.89 8.69
CA LYS A 330 -23.29 13.91 9.16
C LYS A 330 -24.07 14.53 10.32
N GLN A 331 -25.29 14.98 10.05
CA GLN A 331 -26.29 15.22 11.08
C GLN A 331 -26.72 13.91 11.73
#